data_81922d3eb7d786115732be7bf9f55724
#
_entry.id   81922d3eb7d786115732be7bf9f55724
#
_cell.length_a   1.000
_cell.length_b   1.000
_cell.length_c   1.000
_cell.angle_alpha   90.00
_cell.angle_beta   90.00
_cell.angle_gamma   90.00
#
_symmetry.space_group_name_H-M   'P 1'
#
loop_
_entity.id
_entity.type
_entity.pdbx_description
1 polymer ?
#
loop_
_entity_poly.entity_id
_entity_poly.type
_entity_poly.pdbx_seq_one_letter_code
_entity_poly.pdbx_strand_id
1 'polypeptide(L)'
;MNASEETLPKNDIVLLGAGHTNAHIIRMWRMKALSETRLTCVSNLTTATYSGMVAGTLAGQYHASRNEIDLVRLCAACNVRFIHAQATGLDSDNNLLLLDNRPPLKFDALSIGIGSQPQTLSADDIGLTIKPMQTFLPRLSAKLQELASLKKDRTLRIAIVGGGTAGVELAFCLPKFIQRQFGKLGPVELHLIEKGSQILSDMPPQAQILAQHELARQKVHLKRNCTIKSARSDCVEFENQETLPVDLLIWATSATALKLHSPINLPKDERGFLLTRNTLQSVGNDSVFAVGDAGTVENQKLAKAGVYAVRQGAILWKNLRNYLLGVPLKKWRPQKTFLTLINSGDSRAIATYGQFSTHARWCWHLKNWIDSRFIDKYQYYPDPSKMQHRHKQVRNHGNKPMPCGGCGCKVSASVLADCLSKIKNPTAEQVLLGIQPPDDAALVKYGSGDAVAATTDFFTAFTEDPYLLGRITA
;
A
#
# COMPACT_ATOMS: atom_id res chain seq x y z
N MET A 1 -9.55 -31.02 -30.13
CA MET A 1 -9.44 -30.90 -28.68
C MET A 1 -8.04 -30.38 -28.36
N ASN A 2 -7.87 -29.09 -28.26
CA ASN A 2 -6.65 -28.52 -27.72
C ASN A 2 -7.11 -27.74 -26.48
N ALA A 3 -7.12 -28.42 -25.32
CA ALA A 3 -6.99 -27.72 -24.08
C ALA A 3 -5.66 -26.97 -24.16
N SER A 4 -5.71 -25.64 -24.13
CA SER A 4 -4.52 -24.87 -23.89
C SER A 4 -4.00 -25.36 -22.53
N GLU A 5 -2.92 -26.15 -22.55
CA GLU A 5 -2.14 -26.41 -21.36
C GLU A 5 -1.85 -25.04 -20.75
N GLU A 6 -2.49 -24.72 -19.63
CA GLU A 6 -2.07 -23.57 -18.82
C GLU A 6 -0.68 -23.92 -18.31
N THR A 7 0.32 -23.53 -19.09
CA THR A 7 1.71 -23.71 -18.71
C THR A 7 1.96 -22.90 -17.43
N LEU A 8 2.49 -23.53 -16.41
CA LEU A 8 2.92 -22.87 -15.19
C LEU A 8 3.84 -21.69 -15.54
N PRO A 9 3.69 -20.56 -14.85
CA PRO A 9 4.55 -19.41 -15.10
C PRO A 9 6.02 -19.77 -14.86
N LYS A 10 6.89 -19.44 -15.80
CA LYS A 10 8.34 -19.64 -15.70
C LYS A 10 9.03 -18.62 -14.83
N ASN A 11 8.46 -17.40 -14.77
CA ASN A 11 9.02 -16.30 -14.01
C ASN A 11 8.00 -15.73 -13.01
N ASP A 12 8.50 -15.29 -11.86
CA ASP A 12 7.76 -14.59 -10.83
C ASP A 12 8.30 -13.17 -10.61
N ILE A 13 7.46 -12.17 -10.88
CA ILE A 13 7.71 -10.79 -10.44
C ILE A 13 6.95 -10.55 -9.13
N VAL A 14 7.66 -10.12 -8.10
CA VAL A 14 7.07 -9.80 -6.81
C VAL A 14 7.13 -8.29 -6.56
N LEU A 15 6.01 -7.70 -6.21
CA LEU A 15 5.89 -6.31 -5.76
C LEU A 15 5.68 -6.31 -4.25
N LEU A 16 6.67 -5.88 -3.49
CA LEU A 16 6.54 -5.70 -2.04
C LEU A 16 6.07 -4.28 -1.74
N GLY A 17 4.83 -4.18 -1.21
CA GLY A 17 4.12 -2.93 -1.01
C GLY A 17 3.50 -2.38 -2.30
N ALA A 18 2.32 -1.79 -2.18
CA ALA A 18 1.58 -1.19 -3.29
C ALA A 18 1.62 0.35 -3.27
N GLY A 19 2.81 0.93 -3.00
CA GLY A 19 3.04 2.36 -3.17
C GLY A 19 2.80 2.83 -4.62
N HIS A 20 2.80 4.13 -4.87
CA HIS A 20 2.47 4.74 -6.16
C HIS A 20 3.17 4.10 -7.36
N THR A 21 4.44 3.71 -7.19
CA THR A 21 5.23 3.06 -8.25
C THR A 21 4.72 1.66 -8.55
N ASN A 22 4.56 0.81 -7.52
CA ASN A 22 4.11 -0.57 -7.69
C ASN A 22 2.63 -0.64 -8.13
N ALA A 23 1.76 0.24 -7.65
CA ALA A 23 0.38 0.35 -8.13
C ALA A 23 0.34 0.65 -9.65
N HIS A 24 1.28 1.46 -10.14
CA HIS A 24 1.41 1.69 -11.58
C HIS A 24 1.78 0.41 -12.33
N ILE A 25 2.66 -0.45 -11.78
CA ILE A 25 3.02 -1.74 -12.39
C ILE A 25 1.80 -2.65 -12.50
N ILE A 26 1.00 -2.78 -11.42
CA ILE A 26 -0.23 -3.57 -11.42
C ILE A 26 -1.16 -3.11 -12.56
N ARG A 27 -1.34 -1.81 -12.71
CA ARG A 27 -2.17 -1.24 -13.79
C ARG A 27 -1.58 -1.52 -15.18
N MET A 28 -0.26 -1.38 -15.36
CA MET A 28 0.41 -1.67 -16.63
C MET A 28 0.34 -3.15 -17.00
N TRP A 29 0.39 -4.03 -16.01
CA TRP A 29 0.26 -5.47 -16.18
C TRP A 29 -1.01 -5.85 -16.92
N ARG A 30 -2.14 -5.28 -16.51
CA ARG A 30 -3.42 -5.47 -17.19
C ARG A 30 -3.38 -5.13 -18.67
N MET A 31 -2.65 -4.08 -19.06
CA MET A 31 -2.58 -3.63 -20.47
C MET A 31 -1.60 -4.46 -21.30
N LYS A 32 -0.55 -4.98 -20.69
CA LYS A 32 0.55 -5.66 -21.40
C LYS A 32 1.28 -6.64 -20.45
N ALA A 33 0.57 -7.67 -20.00
CA ALA A 33 1.20 -8.75 -19.25
C ALA A 33 2.35 -9.41 -20.06
N LEU A 34 3.31 -9.98 -19.34
CA LEU A 34 4.36 -10.82 -19.94
C LEU A 34 3.85 -12.25 -20.01
N SER A 35 4.11 -12.91 -21.16
CA SER A 35 3.84 -14.35 -21.30
C SER A 35 4.65 -15.14 -20.28
N GLU A 36 4.14 -16.27 -19.85
CA GLU A 36 4.79 -17.22 -18.93
C GLU A 36 5.35 -16.56 -17.64
N THR A 37 4.79 -15.41 -17.25
CA THR A 37 5.23 -14.65 -16.07
C THR A 37 4.04 -14.37 -15.15
N ARG A 38 4.22 -14.59 -13.87
CA ARG A 38 3.25 -14.26 -12.82
C ARG A 38 3.66 -12.96 -12.16
N LEU A 39 2.70 -12.05 -11.95
CA LEU A 39 2.88 -10.87 -11.11
C LEU A 39 2.19 -11.09 -9.76
N THR A 40 2.94 -10.92 -8.68
CA THR A 40 2.43 -11.03 -7.32
C THR A 40 2.61 -9.70 -6.57
N CYS A 41 1.57 -9.24 -5.91
CA CYS A 41 1.63 -8.09 -4.99
C CYS A 41 1.53 -8.59 -3.55
N VAL A 42 2.53 -8.28 -2.73
CA VAL A 42 2.57 -8.57 -1.30
C VAL A 42 2.38 -7.28 -0.52
N SER A 43 1.40 -7.24 0.36
CA SER A 43 1.13 -6.08 1.21
C SER A 43 0.52 -6.52 2.54
N ASN A 44 0.89 -5.86 3.62
CA ASN A 44 0.29 -6.04 4.94
C ASN A 44 -1.01 -5.25 5.13
N LEU A 45 -1.43 -4.50 4.10
CA LEU A 45 -2.69 -3.75 4.08
C LEU A 45 -3.44 -4.10 2.79
N THR A 46 -4.76 -4.18 2.88
CA THR A 46 -5.65 -4.43 1.74
C THR A 46 -5.98 -3.19 0.94
N THR A 47 -5.61 -2.01 1.46
CA THR A 47 -5.83 -0.71 0.82
C THR A 47 -4.53 0.07 0.72
N ALA A 48 -4.40 0.92 -0.29
CA ALA A 48 -3.38 1.94 -0.38
C ALA A 48 -4.04 3.33 -0.40
N THR A 49 -3.39 4.32 0.19
CA THR A 49 -3.90 5.70 0.24
C THR A 49 -3.10 6.61 -0.67
N TYR A 50 -3.79 7.38 -1.49
CA TYR A 50 -3.15 8.42 -2.28
C TYR A 50 -2.83 9.64 -1.42
N SER A 51 -1.55 9.82 -1.13
CA SER A 51 -1.05 10.85 -0.21
C SER A 51 -1.45 12.27 -0.60
N GLY A 52 -1.57 12.56 -1.90
CA GLY A 52 -1.96 13.89 -2.40
C GLY A 52 -3.36 14.34 -2.00
N MET A 53 -4.25 13.43 -1.64
CA MET A 53 -5.63 13.74 -1.26
C MET A 53 -5.89 13.69 0.26
N VAL A 54 -4.95 13.23 1.08
CA VAL A 54 -5.14 13.07 2.54
C VAL A 54 -5.52 14.39 3.21
N ALA A 55 -4.82 15.47 2.91
CA ALA A 55 -5.10 16.79 3.45
C ALA A 55 -6.49 17.30 3.03
N GLY A 56 -6.89 17.06 1.77
CA GLY A 56 -8.22 17.39 1.29
C GLY A 56 -9.32 16.57 1.97
N THR A 57 -9.05 15.31 2.27
CA THR A 57 -9.96 14.46 3.05
C THR A 57 -10.11 14.97 4.48
N LEU A 58 -9.01 15.38 5.13
CA LEU A 58 -9.04 16.06 6.42
C LEU A 58 -9.93 17.32 6.36
N ALA A 59 -9.71 18.19 5.40
CA ALA A 59 -10.49 19.40 5.23
C ALA A 59 -11.97 19.16 4.83
N GLY A 60 -12.36 17.92 4.56
CA GLY A 60 -13.73 17.55 4.14
C GLY A 60 -14.04 17.85 2.68
N GLN A 61 -13.02 18.10 1.88
CA GLN A 61 -13.15 18.34 0.44
C GLN A 61 -13.33 17.04 -0.36
N TYR A 62 -12.92 15.91 0.25
CA TYR A 62 -13.11 14.57 -0.32
C TYR A 62 -13.72 13.63 0.73
N HIS A 63 -14.52 12.69 0.27
CA HIS A 63 -14.91 11.55 1.09
C HIS A 63 -13.72 10.61 1.29
N ALA A 64 -13.63 9.91 2.44
CA ALA A 64 -12.47 9.07 2.76
C ALA A 64 -12.21 8.00 1.68
N SER A 65 -13.25 7.35 1.19
CA SER A 65 -13.14 6.34 0.13
C SER A 65 -12.60 6.88 -1.20
N ARG A 66 -12.62 8.21 -1.41
CA ARG A 66 -12.16 8.82 -2.66
C ARG A 66 -10.64 8.79 -2.80
N ASN A 67 -9.89 8.70 -1.70
CA ASN A 67 -8.42 8.64 -1.74
C ASN A 67 -7.85 7.24 -1.50
N GLU A 68 -8.71 6.22 -1.43
CA GLU A 68 -8.33 4.84 -1.18
C GLU A 68 -8.29 4.03 -2.48
N ILE A 69 -7.29 3.17 -2.59
CA ILE A 69 -7.15 2.17 -3.64
C ILE A 69 -7.33 0.81 -2.99
N ASP A 70 -8.41 0.11 -3.33
CA ASP A 70 -8.64 -1.27 -2.93
C ASP A 70 -7.67 -2.18 -3.69
N LEU A 71 -6.67 -2.70 -3.01
CA LEU A 71 -5.60 -3.51 -3.61
C LEU A 71 -6.11 -4.88 -4.03
N VAL A 72 -7.04 -5.46 -3.30
CA VAL A 72 -7.61 -6.77 -3.62
C VAL A 72 -8.36 -6.67 -4.94
N ARG A 73 -9.24 -5.68 -5.07
CA ARG A 73 -9.99 -5.44 -6.32
C ARG A 73 -9.09 -5.02 -7.48
N LEU A 74 -8.09 -4.17 -7.21
CA LEU A 74 -7.13 -3.74 -8.24
C LEU A 74 -6.35 -4.94 -8.78
N CYS A 75 -5.82 -5.78 -7.91
CA CYS A 75 -5.07 -6.97 -8.30
C CYS A 75 -5.95 -7.95 -9.07
N ALA A 76 -7.14 -8.26 -8.57
CA ALA A 76 -8.10 -9.13 -9.25
C ALA A 76 -8.47 -8.61 -10.65
N ALA A 77 -8.79 -7.29 -10.76
CA ALA A 77 -9.11 -6.67 -12.05
C ALA A 77 -7.94 -6.63 -13.04
N CYS A 78 -6.72 -6.80 -12.57
CA CYS A 78 -5.50 -6.78 -13.37
C CYS A 78 -4.88 -8.18 -13.58
N ASN A 79 -5.51 -9.24 -13.10
CA ASN A 79 -4.96 -10.60 -13.10
C ASN A 79 -3.57 -10.65 -12.42
N VAL A 80 -3.51 -10.10 -11.20
CA VAL A 80 -2.32 -10.06 -10.36
C VAL A 80 -2.62 -10.82 -9.07
N ARG A 81 -1.76 -11.75 -8.69
CA ARG A 81 -1.91 -12.45 -7.42
C ARG A 81 -1.70 -11.48 -6.25
N PHE A 82 -2.66 -11.40 -5.34
CA PHE A 82 -2.52 -10.60 -4.12
C PHE A 82 -2.24 -11.51 -2.92
N ILE A 83 -1.18 -11.21 -2.17
CA ILE A 83 -0.83 -11.88 -0.93
C ILE A 83 -0.91 -10.87 0.22
N HIS A 84 -1.90 -11.06 1.10
CA HIS A 84 -2.00 -10.27 2.33
C HIS A 84 -1.06 -10.87 3.36
N ALA A 85 0.15 -10.29 3.48
CA ALA A 85 1.18 -10.73 4.41
C ALA A 85 2.14 -9.60 4.77
N GLN A 86 2.72 -9.70 5.96
CA GLN A 86 3.82 -8.87 6.40
C GLN A 86 5.15 -9.49 5.94
N ALA A 87 5.97 -8.75 5.22
CA ALA A 87 7.34 -9.16 4.97
C ALA A 87 8.19 -8.96 6.23
N THR A 88 9.05 -9.92 6.52
CA THR A 88 9.95 -9.91 7.69
C THR A 88 11.42 -9.77 7.32
N GLY A 89 11.79 -10.05 6.05
CA GLY A 89 13.16 -9.96 5.57
C GLY A 89 13.31 -10.35 4.11
N LEU A 90 14.55 -10.42 3.68
CA LEU A 90 14.93 -10.82 2.33
C LEU A 90 16.19 -11.67 2.39
N ASP A 91 16.12 -12.89 1.86
CA ASP A 91 17.29 -13.69 1.50
C ASP A 91 17.65 -13.35 0.04
N SER A 92 18.61 -12.44 -0.12
CA SER A 92 19.02 -11.93 -1.42
C SER A 92 19.80 -12.95 -2.24
N ASP A 93 20.45 -13.92 -1.61
CA ASP A 93 21.30 -14.91 -2.28
C ASP A 93 20.47 -16.00 -2.94
N ASN A 94 19.35 -16.35 -2.32
CA ASN A 94 18.41 -17.36 -2.83
C ASN A 94 17.18 -16.76 -3.50
N ASN A 95 17.08 -15.42 -3.60
CA ASN A 95 15.92 -14.70 -4.13
C ASN A 95 14.61 -15.08 -3.43
N LEU A 96 14.61 -15.06 -2.10
CA LEU A 96 13.46 -15.40 -1.27
C LEU A 96 13.01 -14.17 -0.45
N LEU A 97 11.76 -13.78 -0.62
CA LEU A 97 11.09 -12.83 0.26
C LEU A 97 10.52 -13.56 1.47
N LEU A 98 11.01 -13.21 2.67
CA LEU A 98 10.58 -13.81 3.92
C LEU A 98 9.29 -13.15 4.39
N LEU A 99 8.29 -13.95 4.75
CA LEU A 99 6.95 -13.52 5.13
C LEU A 99 6.62 -14.02 6.54
N ASP A 100 5.87 -13.22 7.29
CA ASP A 100 5.38 -13.61 8.60
C ASP A 100 4.31 -14.71 8.47
N ASN A 101 4.46 -15.77 9.28
CA ASN A 101 3.52 -16.90 9.35
C ASN A 101 3.21 -17.56 8.00
N ARG A 102 4.14 -17.51 7.05
CA ARG A 102 4.02 -18.11 5.71
C ARG A 102 5.37 -18.63 5.21
N PRO A 103 5.37 -19.61 4.28
CA PRO A 103 6.59 -19.97 3.57
C PRO A 103 7.20 -18.79 2.82
N PRO A 104 8.53 -18.75 2.67
CA PRO A 104 9.21 -17.75 1.84
C PRO A 104 8.68 -17.77 0.41
N LEU A 105 8.63 -16.59 -0.21
CA LEU A 105 8.18 -16.42 -1.58
C LEU A 105 9.39 -16.23 -2.51
N LYS A 106 9.60 -17.17 -3.42
CA LYS A 106 10.64 -17.07 -4.46
C LYS A 106 10.25 -16.03 -5.50
N PHE A 107 11.25 -15.33 -6.05
CA PHE A 107 11.07 -14.36 -7.13
C PHE A 107 12.23 -14.40 -8.14
N ASP A 108 11.95 -14.03 -9.38
CA ASP A 108 12.96 -13.73 -10.40
C ASP A 108 13.26 -12.23 -10.46
N ALA A 109 12.27 -11.40 -10.14
CA ALA A 109 12.46 -9.96 -9.94
C ALA A 109 11.59 -9.47 -8.78
N LEU A 110 12.18 -8.66 -7.89
CA LEU A 110 11.50 -8.05 -6.74
C LEU A 110 11.50 -6.53 -6.84
N SER A 111 10.35 -5.89 -6.67
CA SER A 111 10.26 -4.44 -6.50
C SER A 111 9.83 -4.08 -5.10
N ILE A 112 10.70 -3.40 -4.35
CA ILE A 112 10.44 -2.93 -2.99
C ILE A 112 9.91 -1.50 -3.05
N GLY A 113 8.61 -1.33 -2.76
CA GLY A 113 7.90 -0.06 -2.80
C GLY A 113 7.10 0.21 -1.53
N ILE A 114 7.69 -0.08 -0.36
CA ILE A 114 7.05 0.00 0.96
C ILE A 114 7.01 1.41 1.56
N GLY A 115 7.63 2.39 0.91
CA GLY A 115 7.62 3.78 1.35
C GLY A 115 8.62 4.08 2.47
N SER A 116 8.26 5.00 3.37
CA SER A 116 9.08 5.53 4.46
C SER A 116 8.21 5.86 5.67
N GLN A 117 8.84 6.18 6.79
CA GLN A 117 8.18 6.72 7.99
C GLN A 117 8.74 8.10 8.35
N PRO A 118 8.02 8.94 9.11
CA PRO A 118 8.59 10.16 9.67
C PRO A 118 9.70 9.82 10.68
N GLN A 119 10.70 10.67 10.73
CA GLN A 119 11.71 10.59 11.78
C GLN A 119 11.10 11.07 13.09
N THR A 120 11.15 10.26 14.12
CA THR A 120 10.83 10.57 15.51
C THR A 120 12.09 10.64 16.34
N LEU A 121 12.02 11.04 17.62
CA LEU A 121 13.20 11.07 18.49
C LEU A 121 13.64 9.64 18.84
N SER A 122 12.68 8.78 19.19
CA SER A 122 12.89 7.36 19.46
C SER A 122 11.76 6.51 18.84
N ALA A 123 11.92 5.18 18.91
CA ALA A 123 10.90 4.26 18.41
C ALA A 123 9.61 4.26 19.26
N ASP A 124 9.75 4.63 20.54
CA ASP A 124 8.67 4.62 21.54
C ASP A 124 8.11 6.03 21.80
N ASP A 125 8.37 6.97 20.88
CA ASP A 125 7.95 8.35 21.03
C ASP A 125 6.43 8.49 21.11
N ILE A 126 6.02 9.38 21.98
CA ILE A 126 4.64 9.77 22.15
C ILE A 126 4.20 10.60 20.94
N GLY A 127 3.00 10.36 20.49
CA GLY A 127 2.37 11.11 19.42
C GLY A 127 1.98 10.25 18.21
N LEU A 128 1.33 10.90 17.26
CA LEU A 128 0.88 10.28 16.03
C LEU A 128 1.87 10.57 14.90
N THR A 129 2.29 9.56 14.18
CA THR A 129 2.99 9.75 12.91
C THR A 129 2.00 9.87 11.76
N ILE A 130 2.25 10.73 10.76
CA ILE A 130 1.40 10.85 9.57
C ILE A 130 1.45 9.60 8.66
N LYS A 131 2.43 8.74 8.84
CA LYS A 131 2.53 7.45 8.14
C LYS A 131 2.37 6.30 9.15
N PRO A 132 1.85 5.13 8.75
CA PRO A 132 1.22 4.84 7.45
C PRO A 132 -0.02 5.70 7.21
N MET A 133 -0.14 6.26 5.98
CA MET A 133 -1.24 7.19 5.65
C MET A 133 -2.62 6.52 5.68
N GLN A 134 -2.68 5.21 5.40
CA GLN A 134 -3.89 4.41 5.41
C GLN A 134 -4.57 4.39 6.78
N THR A 135 -3.79 4.44 7.84
CA THR A 135 -4.28 4.38 9.24
C THR A 135 -4.26 5.74 9.94
N PHE A 136 -3.72 6.79 9.28
CA PHE A 136 -3.55 8.10 9.92
C PHE A 136 -4.90 8.72 10.35
N LEU A 137 -5.87 8.82 9.43
CA LEU A 137 -7.17 9.40 9.72
C LEU A 137 -7.94 8.67 10.84
N PRO A 138 -8.06 7.32 10.81
CA PRO A 138 -8.65 6.57 11.92
C PRO A 138 -7.92 6.79 13.25
N ARG A 139 -6.58 6.74 13.28
CA ARG A 139 -5.79 6.97 14.49
C ARG A 139 -5.97 8.37 15.04
N LEU A 140 -5.99 9.38 14.15
CA LEU A 140 -6.23 10.78 14.53
C LEU A 140 -7.64 10.95 15.10
N SER A 141 -8.66 10.39 14.44
CA SER A 141 -10.05 10.46 14.92
C SER A 141 -10.21 9.81 16.30
N ALA A 142 -9.65 8.62 16.49
CA ALA A 142 -9.71 7.91 17.78
C ALA A 142 -9.04 8.73 18.90
N LYS A 143 -7.86 9.30 18.63
CA LYS A 143 -7.15 10.11 19.63
C LYS A 143 -7.87 11.42 19.96
N LEU A 144 -8.43 12.10 18.97
CA LEU A 144 -9.24 13.29 19.21
C LEU A 144 -10.55 12.97 19.97
N GLN A 145 -11.16 11.82 19.72
CA GLN A 145 -12.34 11.36 20.46
C GLN A 145 -12.02 11.05 21.93
N GLU A 146 -10.89 10.41 22.20
CA GLU A 146 -10.36 10.20 23.55
C GLU A 146 -10.16 11.54 24.28
N LEU A 147 -9.46 12.48 23.64
CA LEU A 147 -9.21 13.80 24.21
C LEU A 147 -10.49 14.61 24.44
N ALA A 148 -11.47 14.49 23.54
CA ALA A 148 -12.78 15.12 23.69
C ALA A 148 -13.56 14.61 24.90
N SER A 149 -13.44 13.34 25.22
CA SER A 149 -14.10 12.74 26.39
C SER A 149 -13.45 13.14 27.71
N LEU A 150 -12.12 13.35 27.71
CA LEU A 150 -11.35 13.66 28.91
C LEU A 150 -11.31 15.17 29.25
N LYS A 151 -11.44 16.04 28.25
CA LYS A 151 -11.17 17.48 28.37
C LYS A 151 -12.35 18.35 27.92
N LYS A 152 -13.51 18.19 28.57
CA LYS A 152 -14.64 19.09 28.35
C LYS A 152 -14.25 20.50 28.84
N ASP A 153 -14.54 21.52 28.01
CA ASP A 153 -14.36 22.96 28.30
C ASP A 153 -12.91 23.46 28.49
N ARG A 154 -11.90 22.69 28.07
CA ARG A 154 -10.49 23.12 28.10
C ARG A 154 -9.97 23.34 26.68
N THR A 155 -8.99 24.25 26.55
CA THR A 155 -8.27 24.46 25.30
C THR A 155 -7.50 23.17 24.93
N LEU A 156 -7.75 22.65 23.73
CA LEU A 156 -7.02 21.51 23.15
C LEU A 156 -5.78 22.05 22.45
N ARG A 157 -4.59 21.65 22.94
CA ARG A 157 -3.28 22.05 22.39
C ARG A 157 -2.72 20.96 21.51
N ILE A 158 -2.54 21.25 20.24
CA ILE A 158 -2.02 20.31 19.24
C ILE A 158 -0.73 20.86 18.67
N ALA A 159 0.29 20.04 18.60
CA ALA A 159 1.55 20.42 17.95
C ALA A 159 1.84 19.48 16.77
N ILE A 160 2.16 20.10 15.62
CA ILE A 160 2.66 19.42 14.42
C ILE A 160 4.14 19.69 14.31
N VAL A 161 4.96 18.64 14.20
CA VAL A 161 6.41 18.72 14.10
C VAL A 161 6.87 18.51 12.68
N GLY A 162 7.53 19.51 12.10
CA GLY A 162 8.05 19.53 10.74
C GLY A 162 7.34 20.53 9.84
N GLY A 163 8.04 21.58 9.45
CA GLY A 163 7.57 22.65 8.57
C GLY A 163 7.73 22.37 7.08
N GLY A 164 7.89 21.11 6.69
CA GLY A 164 7.85 20.68 5.30
C GLY A 164 6.43 20.69 4.71
N THR A 165 6.30 20.34 3.43
CA THR A 165 5.01 20.35 2.69
C THR A 165 3.88 19.62 3.44
N ALA A 166 4.16 18.42 3.97
CA ALA A 166 3.15 17.63 4.65
C ALA A 166 2.68 18.26 5.97
N GLY A 167 3.61 18.79 6.78
CA GLY A 167 3.25 19.45 8.05
C GLY A 167 2.51 20.76 7.84
N VAL A 168 2.92 21.57 6.88
CA VAL A 168 2.22 22.82 6.52
C VAL A 168 0.81 22.53 6.00
N GLU A 169 0.65 21.57 5.11
CA GLU A 169 -0.66 21.17 4.57
C GLU A 169 -1.58 20.61 5.66
N LEU A 170 -1.01 19.81 6.57
CA LEU A 170 -1.73 19.30 7.74
C LEU A 170 -2.17 20.44 8.66
N ALA A 171 -1.28 21.41 8.93
CA ALA A 171 -1.60 22.60 9.77
C ALA A 171 -2.76 23.43 9.19
N PHE A 172 -2.86 23.52 7.87
CA PHE A 172 -3.98 24.20 7.21
C PHE A 172 -5.30 23.41 7.28
N CYS A 173 -5.23 22.08 7.21
CA CYS A 173 -6.44 21.26 7.04
C CYS A 173 -7.00 20.71 8.35
N LEU A 174 -6.15 20.53 9.37
CA LEU A 174 -6.53 19.96 10.66
C LEU A 174 -7.61 20.76 11.42
N PRO A 175 -7.57 22.13 11.46
CA PRO A 175 -8.62 22.91 12.11
C PRO A 175 -10.01 22.64 11.52
N LYS A 176 -10.12 22.46 10.20
CA LYS A 176 -11.37 22.11 9.52
C LYS A 176 -11.87 20.72 9.88
N PHE A 177 -10.96 19.77 10.01
CA PHE A 177 -11.28 18.43 10.45
C PHE A 177 -11.88 18.43 11.86
N ILE A 178 -11.21 19.11 12.80
CA ILE A 178 -11.64 19.22 14.18
C ILE A 178 -13.02 19.90 14.28
N GLN A 179 -13.18 21.05 13.60
CA GLN A 179 -14.45 21.79 13.58
C GLN A 179 -15.61 20.94 13.07
N ARG A 180 -15.38 20.12 12.01
CA ARG A 180 -16.40 19.30 11.38
C ARG A 180 -16.79 18.08 12.19
N GLN A 181 -15.80 17.39 12.75
CA GLN A 181 -16.00 16.13 13.47
C GLN A 181 -16.34 16.36 14.96
N PHE A 182 -15.82 17.43 15.52
CA PHE A 182 -15.81 17.69 16.96
C PHE A 182 -16.21 19.14 17.27
N GLY A 183 -17.17 19.70 16.55
CA GLY A 183 -17.57 21.12 16.64
C GLY A 183 -18.00 21.62 18.04
N LYS A 184 -18.13 20.71 19.02
CA LYS A 184 -18.38 21.01 20.43
C LYS A 184 -17.12 20.91 21.31
N LEU A 185 -15.94 20.61 20.72
CA LEU A 185 -14.67 20.72 21.43
C LEU A 185 -14.43 22.21 21.78
N GLY A 186 -13.85 22.43 22.95
CA GLY A 186 -13.41 23.76 23.37
C GLY A 186 -12.44 24.42 22.38
N PRO A 187 -11.86 25.57 22.72
CA PRO A 187 -10.90 26.24 21.86
C PRO A 187 -9.73 25.33 21.48
N VAL A 188 -9.26 25.42 20.22
CA VAL A 188 -8.13 24.65 19.73
C VAL A 188 -6.96 25.60 19.50
N GLU A 189 -5.83 25.31 20.12
CA GLU A 189 -4.54 25.98 19.90
C GLU A 189 -3.64 25.04 19.10
N LEU A 190 -3.27 25.47 17.88
CA LEU A 190 -2.47 24.68 16.96
C LEU A 190 -1.09 25.30 16.77
N HIS A 191 -0.06 24.49 17.01
CA HIS A 191 1.34 24.85 16.82
C HIS A 191 1.95 24.09 15.65
N LEU A 192 2.71 24.78 14.79
CA LEU A 192 3.61 24.17 13.81
C LEU A 192 5.04 24.44 14.26
N ILE A 193 5.77 23.37 14.56
CA ILE A 193 7.13 23.40 15.07
C ILE A 193 8.10 23.05 13.96
N GLU A 194 9.09 23.92 13.70
CA GLU A 194 10.13 23.69 12.71
C GLU A 194 11.52 23.96 13.34
N LYS A 195 12.42 23.00 13.13
CA LYS A 195 13.81 23.09 13.63
C LYS A 195 14.61 24.17 12.91
N GLY A 196 14.31 24.40 11.64
CA GLY A 196 14.98 25.40 10.81
C GLY A 196 14.41 26.80 10.98
N SER A 197 15.09 27.78 10.40
CA SER A 197 14.66 29.18 10.39
C SER A 197 13.47 29.45 9.46
N GLN A 198 13.19 28.54 8.53
CA GLN A 198 12.13 28.70 7.52
C GLN A 198 11.33 27.40 7.36
N ILE A 199 10.00 27.53 7.20
CA ILE A 199 9.16 26.47 6.70
C ILE A 199 9.31 26.34 5.19
N LEU A 200 9.01 25.16 4.63
CA LEU A 200 9.10 24.91 3.18
C LEU A 200 10.49 25.27 2.61
N SER A 201 11.56 24.93 3.35
CA SER A 201 12.95 25.33 3.03
C SER A 201 13.40 24.93 1.62
N ASP A 202 12.79 23.88 1.05
CA ASP A 202 13.06 23.39 -0.31
C ASP A 202 12.27 24.16 -1.40
N MET A 203 11.48 25.19 -1.00
CA MET A 203 10.62 25.97 -1.90
C MET A 203 11.09 27.42 -2.03
N PRO A 204 10.69 28.10 -3.12
CA PRO A 204 11.02 29.50 -3.32
C PRO A 204 10.53 30.41 -2.18
N PRO A 205 11.22 31.52 -1.88
CA PRO A 205 10.84 32.46 -0.82
C PRO A 205 9.39 32.92 -0.90
N GLN A 206 8.85 33.14 -2.11
CA GLN A 206 7.46 33.54 -2.29
C GLN A 206 6.47 32.50 -1.76
N ALA A 207 6.74 31.17 -1.95
CA ALA A 207 5.90 30.09 -1.40
C ALA A 207 5.93 30.10 0.13
N GLN A 208 7.12 30.34 0.72
CA GLN A 208 7.30 30.41 2.17
C GLN A 208 6.52 31.57 2.77
N ILE A 209 6.58 32.75 2.14
CA ILE A 209 5.82 33.94 2.56
C ILE A 209 4.31 33.67 2.48
N LEU A 210 3.83 33.12 1.38
CA LEU A 210 2.40 32.79 1.22
C LEU A 210 1.93 31.81 2.28
N ALA A 211 2.74 30.78 2.59
CA ALA A 211 2.41 29.82 3.62
C ALA A 211 2.40 30.43 5.02
N GLN A 212 3.35 31.32 5.35
CA GLN A 212 3.38 32.00 6.64
C GLN A 212 2.18 32.92 6.82
N HIS A 213 1.80 33.69 5.79
CA HIS A 213 0.60 34.53 5.81
C HIS A 213 -0.66 33.69 6.02
N GLU A 214 -0.76 32.55 5.37
CA GLU A 214 -1.92 31.66 5.52
C GLU A 214 -1.98 30.99 6.90
N LEU A 215 -0.84 30.57 7.48
CA LEU A 215 -0.77 30.08 8.87
C LEU A 215 -1.25 31.14 9.85
N ALA A 216 -0.76 32.37 9.70
CA ALA A 216 -1.17 33.50 10.54
C ALA A 216 -2.68 33.79 10.40
N ARG A 217 -3.22 33.80 9.17
CA ARG A 217 -4.65 34.00 8.89
C ARG A 217 -5.51 32.91 9.57
N GLN A 218 -5.01 31.67 9.61
CA GLN A 218 -5.68 30.54 10.26
C GLN A 218 -5.38 30.42 11.76
N LYS A 219 -4.66 31.39 12.34
CA LYS A 219 -4.26 31.43 13.76
C LYS A 219 -3.43 30.19 14.19
N VAL A 220 -2.59 29.67 13.30
CA VAL A 220 -1.63 28.63 13.62
C VAL A 220 -0.36 29.28 14.16
N HIS A 221 0.07 28.87 15.35
CA HIS A 221 1.29 29.37 15.99
C HIS A 221 2.52 28.71 15.38
N LEU A 222 3.31 29.47 14.64
CA LEU A 222 4.55 28.99 14.03
C LEU A 222 5.73 29.20 14.98
N LYS A 223 6.35 28.10 15.42
CA LYS A 223 7.61 28.05 16.20
C LYS A 223 8.75 27.58 15.29
N ARG A 224 9.71 28.48 15.05
CA ARG A 224 10.92 28.21 14.24
C ARG A 224 12.15 28.13 15.11
N ASN A 225 13.26 27.53 14.59
CA ASN A 225 14.49 27.30 15.32
C ASN A 225 14.26 26.49 16.62
N CYS A 226 13.27 25.59 16.61
CA CYS A 226 12.86 24.82 17.77
C CYS A 226 13.12 23.32 17.51
N THR A 227 14.23 22.81 18.06
CA THR A 227 14.52 21.37 18.05
C THR A 227 13.94 20.75 19.31
N ILE A 228 13.14 19.70 19.12
CA ILE A 228 12.57 18.95 20.24
C ILE A 228 13.64 18.05 20.82
N LYS A 229 13.85 18.14 22.13
CA LYS A 229 14.75 17.30 22.91
C LYS A 229 14.03 16.07 23.47
N SER A 230 12.83 16.27 24.01
CA SER A 230 12.00 15.20 24.55
C SER A 230 10.51 15.52 24.39
N ALA A 231 9.69 14.47 24.33
CA ALA A 231 8.24 14.57 24.29
C ALA A 231 7.61 13.70 25.37
N ARG A 232 6.66 14.26 26.13
CA ARG A 232 5.85 13.58 27.13
C ARG A 232 4.37 13.65 26.74
N SER A 233 3.53 12.97 27.48
CA SER A 233 2.07 12.92 27.19
C SER A 233 1.37 14.27 27.29
N ASP A 234 1.97 15.24 27.96
CA ASP A 234 1.40 16.55 28.31
C ASP A 234 2.24 17.73 27.85
N CYS A 235 3.49 17.52 27.44
CA CYS A 235 4.38 18.59 27.02
C CYS A 235 5.51 18.12 26.09
N VAL A 236 6.05 19.08 25.36
CA VAL A 236 7.27 18.96 24.56
C VAL A 236 8.34 19.86 25.17
N GLU A 237 9.55 19.32 25.40
CA GLU A 237 10.74 20.05 25.83
C GLU A 237 11.65 20.30 24.63
N PHE A 238 12.08 21.56 24.46
CA PHE A 238 13.04 21.96 23.42
C PHE A 238 14.48 21.92 23.92
N GLU A 239 15.46 21.92 23.01
CA GLU A 239 16.88 21.97 23.37
C GLU A 239 17.26 23.22 24.17
N ASN A 240 16.58 24.33 23.98
CA ASN A 240 16.76 25.57 24.74
C ASN A 240 16.09 25.54 26.12
N GLN A 241 15.61 24.41 26.59
CA GLN A 241 14.95 24.16 27.88
C GLN A 241 13.53 24.77 28.00
N GLU A 242 13.01 25.44 26.96
CA GLU A 242 11.61 25.83 26.95
C GLU A 242 10.71 24.61 26.88
N THR A 243 9.51 24.70 27.46
CA THR A 243 8.48 23.67 27.38
C THR A 243 7.24 24.21 26.71
N LEU A 244 6.59 23.37 25.91
CA LEU A 244 5.31 23.66 25.29
C LEU A 244 4.28 22.62 25.77
N PRO A 245 3.25 23.01 26.51
CA PRO A 245 2.16 22.10 26.84
C PRO A 245 1.44 21.63 25.57
N VAL A 246 1.25 20.31 25.41
CA VAL A 246 0.55 19.72 24.28
C VAL A 246 -0.33 18.56 24.75
N ASP A 247 -1.47 18.39 24.09
CA ASP A 247 -2.40 17.29 24.33
C ASP A 247 -2.29 16.24 23.21
N LEU A 248 -1.83 16.68 22.03
CA LEU A 248 -1.61 15.82 20.87
C LEU A 248 -0.40 16.30 20.10
N LEU A 249 0.56 15.41 19.90
CA LEU A 249 1.73 15.61 19.07
C LEU A 249 1.58 14.83 17.76
N ILE A 250 1.88 15.48 16.63
CA ILE A 250 1.82 14.86 15.30
C ILE A 250 3.17 15.01 14.59
N TRP A 251 3.81 13.90 14.28
CA TRP A 251 5.10 13.87 13.59
C TRP A 251 4.89 13.90 12.07
N ALA A 252 5.27 15.01 11.45
CA ALA A 252 5.30 15.25 10.01
C ALA A 252 6.72 15.60 9.53
N THR A 253 7.72 15.05 10.19
CA THR A 253 9.15 15.28 9.99
C THR A 253 9.69 14.63 8.72
N SER A 254 10.99 14.83 8.47
CA SER A 254 11.71 14.21 7.35
C SER A 254 11.55 12.69 7.33
N ALA A 255 11.56 12.13 6.12
CA ALA A 255 11.43 10.69 5.94
C ALA A 255 12.67 9.93 6.42
N THR A 256 12.46 8.81 7.09
CA THR A 256 13.45 7.80 7.42
C THR A 256 12.99 6.42 6.94
N ALA A 257 13.93 5.48 6.84
CA ALA A 257 13.61 4.13 6.41
C ALA A 257 12.71 3.41 7.41
N LEU A 258 11.87 2.50 6.92
CA LEU A 258 11.08 1.61 7.78
C LEU A 258 11.99 0.60 8.48
N LYS A 259 11.60 0.14 9.67
CA LYS A 259 12.31 -0.94 10.41
C LYS A 259 12.49 -2.20 9.55
N LEU A 260 11.57 -2.48 8.64
CA LEU A 260 11.67 -3.61 7.70
C LEU A 260 12.92 -3.55 6.80
N HIS A 261 13.51 -2.38 6.55
CA HIS A 261 14.76 -2.31 5.80
C HIS A 261 15.96 -2.89 6.58
N SER A 262 15.89 -2.93 7.90
CA SER A 262 17.00 -3.43 8.74
C SER A 262 17.39 -4.89 8.43
N PRO A 263 16.45 -5.86 8.39
CA PRO A 263 16.75 -7.25 8.08
C PRO A 263 17.04 -7.52 6.59
N ILE A 264 16.88 -6.53 5.71
CA ILE A 264 17.25 -6.67 4.30
C ILE A 264 18.74 -6.43 4.16
N ASN A 265 19.50 -7.48 3.83
CA ASN A 265 20.95 -7.41 3.67
C ASN A 265 21.35 -6.89 2.29
N LEU A 266 20.99 -5.62 2.00
CA LEU A 266 21.37 -4.89 0.80
C LEU A 266 21.97 -3.53 1.19
N PRO A 267 22.85 -2.93 0.36
CA PRO A 267 23.43 -1.61 0.61
C PRO A 267 22.37 -0.53 0.85
N LYS A 268 22.65 0.34 1.83
CA LYS A 268 21.75 1.41 2.29
C LYS A 268 22.48 2.74 2.37
N ASP A 269 21.73 3.83 2.29
CA ASP A 269 22.23 5.17 2.62
C ASP A 269 22.29 5.40 4.15
N GLU A 270 22.84 6.54 4.56
CA GLU A 270 22.98 6.94 5.99
C GLU A 270 21.63 7.00 6.74
N ARG A 271 20.51 7.14 6.03
CA ARG A 271 19.15 7.16 6.59
C ARG A 271 18.45 5.80 6.54
N GLY A 272 19.18 4.75 6.10
CA GLY A 272 18.71 3.38 6.04
C GLY A 272 17.88 3.02 4.79
N PHE A 273 17.76 3.90 3.79
CA PHE A 273 17.10 3.59 2.52
C PHE A 273 17.98 2.74 1.61
N LEU A 274 17.36 1.84 0.85
CA LEU A 274 18.09 0.96 -0.05
C LEU A 274 18.78 1.76 -1.17
N LEU A 275 20.08 1.56 -1.36
CA LEU A 275 20.83 2.19 -2.44
C LEU A 275 20.54 1.51 -3.77
N THR A 276 20.25 2.33 -4.79
CA THR A 276 19.94 1.87 -6.14
C THR A 276 20.79 2.58 -7.19
N ARG A 277 21.03 1.89 -8.27
CA ARG A 277 21.56 2.50 -9.51
C ARG A 277 20.48 3.36 -10.17
N ASN A 278 20.88 4.13 -11.17
CA ASN A 278 19.91 4.88 -12.01
C ASN A 278 18.88 4.00 -12.72
N THR A 279 19.09 2.69 -12.81
CA THR A 279 18.14 1.71 -13.35
C THR A 279 17.06 1.33 -12.33
N LEU A 280 17.13 1.84 -11.11
CA LEU A 280 16.29 1.49 -9.94
C LEU A 280 16.60 0.10 -9.37
N GLN A 281 17.61 -0.63 -9.91
CA GLN A 281 18.10 -1.86 -9.29
C GLN A 281 18.91 -1.54 -8.04
N SER A 282 18.85 -2.41 -7.05
CA SER A 282 19.78 -2.35 -5.91
C SER A 282 21.22 -2.44 -6.38
N VAL A 283 22.14 -1.75 -5.72
CA VAL A 283 23.56 -1.87 -6.02
C VAL A 283 24.13 -3.24 -5.58
N GLY A 284 23.45 -3.93 -4.65
CA GLY A 284 23.89 -5.23 -4.11
C GLY A 284 23.25 -6.46 -4.76
N ASN A 285 22.13 -6.30 -5.53
CA ASN A 285 21.48 -7.43 -6.19
C ASN A 285 20.69 -6.95 -7.42
N ASP A 286 20.97 -7.53 -8.58
CA ASP A 286 20.39 -7.12 -9.86
C ASP A 286 18.92 -7.50 -10.04
N SER A 287 18.44 -8.53 -9.32
CA SER A 287 17.04 -8.97 -9.34
C SER A 287 16.14 -8.10 -8.46
N VAL A 288 16.72 -7.23 -7.61
CA VAL A 288 15.99 -6.40 -6.66
C VAL A 288 15.98 -4.94 -7.08
N PHE A 289 14.79 -4.37 -7.15
CA PHE A 289 14.54 -2.96 -7.42
C PHE A 289 13.98 -2.28 -6.16
N ALA A 290 14.41 -1.06 -5.85
CA ALA A 290 13.82 -0.28 -4.78
C ALA A 290 13.35 1.08 -5.30
N VAL A 291 12.10 1.43 -5.01
CA VAL A 291 11.39 2.54 -5.67
C VAL A 291 10.62 3.42 -4.70
N GLY A 292 10.28 4.62 -5.14
CA GLY A 292 9.64 5.62 -4.30
C GLY A 292 10.52 5.99 -3.11
N ASP A 293 9.91 6.13 -1.94
CA ASP A 293 10.66 6.49 -0.74
C ASP A 293 11.56 5.36 -0.23
N ALA A 294 11.30 4.09 -0.59
CA ALA A 294 12.09 2.95 -0.14
C ALA A 294 13.53 2.94 -0.69
N GLY A 295 13.74 3.51 -1.89
CA GLY A 295 15.04 3.55 -2.57
C GLY A 295 15.66 4.94 -2.62
N THR A 296 16.98 5.01 -2.56
CA THR A 296 17.79 6.20 -2.85
C THR A 296 18.71 5.91 -4.01
N VAL A 297 18.62 6.70 -5.08
CA VAL A 297 19.53 6.56 -6.21
C VAL A 297 20.90 7.11 -5.81
N GLU A 298 21.96 6.29 -5.97
CA GLU A 298 23.30 6.69 -5.60
C GLU A 298 23.74 7.96 -6.32
N ASN A 299 24.52 8.77 -5.63
CA ASN A 299 25.02 10.08 -6.12
C ASN A 299 23.91 11.10 -6.42
N GLN A 300 22.67 10.90 -5.93
CA GLN A 300 21.57 11.84 -6.10
C GLN A 300 20.95 12.22 -4.75
N LYS A 301 21.00 13.50 -4.38
CA LYS A 301 20.32 14.03 -3.21
C LYS A 301 18.90 14.48 -3.60
N LEU A 302 17.95 13.59 -3.53
CA LEU A 302 16.54 13.87 -3.85
C LEU A 302 15.67 13.82 -2.60
N ALA A 303 14.70 14.74 -2.53
CA ALA A 303 13.66 14.67 -1.52
C ALA A 303 12.79 13.43 -1.72
N LYS A 304 12.29 12.84 -0.63
CA LYS A 304 11.32 11.73 -0.68
C LYS A 304 9.93 12.32 -0.97
N ALA A 305 9.58 12.40 -2.26
CA ALA A 305 8.35 13.02 -2.74
C ALA A 305 7.58 12.09 -3.69
N GLY A 306 6.25 12.09 -3.55
CA GLY A 306 5.36 11.23 -4.33
C GLY A 306 5.48 11.40 -5.84
N VAL A 307 5.84 12.59 -6.32
CA VAL A 307 6.06 12.86 -7.75
C VAL A 307 7.17 12.00 -8.35
N TYR A 308 8.25 11.76 -7.61
CA TYR A 308 9.33 10.89 -8.06
C TYR A 308 8.85 9.43 -8.10
N ALA A 309 8.13 8.97 -7.07
CA ALA A 309 7.56 7.62 -7.04
C ALA A 309 6.64 7.36 -8.24
N VAL A 310 5.75 8.30 -8.56
CA VAL A 310 4.86 8.19 -9.72
C VAL A 310 5.64 8.08 -11.04
N ARG A 311 6.70 8.87 -11.19
CA ARG A 311 7.50 8.92 -12.44
C ARG A 311 8.45 7.74 -12.59
N GLN A 312 8.92 7.17 -11.49
CA GLN A 312 9.68 5.92 -11.52
C GLN A 312 8.86 4.76 -12.08
N GLY A 313 7.53 4.76 -11.94
CA GLY A 313 6.66 3.69 -12.39
C GLY A 313 6.87 3.30 -13.87
N ALA A 314 6.94 4.28 -14.77
CA ALA A 314 7.13 4.01 -16.18
C ALA A 314 8.52 3.41 -16.52
N ILE A 315 9.55 3.78 -15.76
CA ILE A 315 10.90 3.24 -15.91
C ILE A 315 10.98 1.84 -15.30
N LEU A 316 10.44 1.66 -14.08
CA LEU A 316 10.38 0.36 -13.41
C LEU A 316 9.66 -0.66 -14.29
N TRP A 317 8.51 -0.32 -14.87
CA TRP A 317 7.77 -1.20 -15.76
C TRP A 317 8.63 -1.70 -16.93
N LYS A 318 9.37 -0.80 -17.57
CA LYS A 318 10.29 -1.17 -18.66
C LYS A 318 11.43 -2.04 -18.15
N ASN A 319 11.97 -1.71 -16.98
CA ASN A 319 13.14 -2.37 -16.44
C ASN A 319 12.86 -3.78 -15.91
N LEU A 320 11.72 -4.00 -15.25
CA LEU A 320 11.29 -5.35 -14.87
C LEU A 320 11.17 -6.27 -16.09
N ARG A 321 10.56 -5.77 -17.18
CA ARG A 321 10.46 -6.52 -18.43
C ARG A 321 11.82 -6.76 -19.09
N ASN A 322 12.63 -5.71 -19.17
CA ASN A 322 13.94 -5.79 -19.80
C ASN A 322 14.86 -6.73 -19.04
N TYR A 323 14.79 -6.73 -17.70
CA TYR A 323 15.57 -7.61 -16.86
C TYR A 323 15.26 -9.09 -17.14
N LEU A 324 13.97 -9.48 -17.14
CA LEU A 324 13.58 -10.86 -17.45
C LEU A 324 13.91 -11.29 -18.89
N LEU A 325 13.96 -10.33 -19.83
CA LEU A 325 14.32 -10.60 -21.23
C LEU A 325 15.83 -10.54 -21.50
N GLY A 326 16.64 -10.24 -20.49
CA GLY A 326 18.10 -10.09 -20.66
C GLY A 326 18.52 -8.91 -21.53
N VAL A 327 17.66 -7.87 -21.67
CA VAL A 327 17.96 -6.69 -22.51
C VAL A 327 18.32 -5.46 -21.67
N PRO A 328 19.06 -4.48 -22.23
CA PRO A 328 19.57 -3.33 -21.48
C PRO A 328 18.48 -2.52 -20.77
N LEU A 329 18.75 -2.14 -19.53
CA LEU A 329 17.83 -1.39 -18.69
C LEU A 329 17.87 0.11 -19.00
N LYS A 330 16.74 0.78 -18.77
CA LYS A 330 16.59 2.23 -18.94
C LYS A 330 17.02 2.97 -17.67
N LYS A 331 17.77 4.06 -17.84
CA LYS A 331 18.16 4.95 -16.74
C LYS A 331 17.02 5.91 -16.41
N TRP A 332 16.65 5.97 -15.14
CA TRP A 332 15.76 7.01 -14.62
C TRP A 332 16.54 8.32 -14.46
N ARG A 333 15.91 9.42 -14.87
CA ARG A 333 16.44 10.78 -14.71
C ARG A 333 15.40 11.62 -13.99
N PRO A 334 15.68 12.08 -12.76
CA PRO A 334 14.75 12.90 -12.01
C PRO A 334 14.56 14.26 -12.68
N GLN A 335 13.37 14.81 -12.52
CA GLN A 335 13.13 16.18 -12.97
C GLN A 335 13.74 17.16 -12.00
N LYS A 336 14.25 18.28 -12.56
CA LYS A 336 14.78 19.41 -11.78
C LYS A 336 13.65 20.24 -11.16
N THR A 337 12.54 20.40 -11.88
CA THR A 337 11.38 21.18 -11.42
C THR A 337 10.07 20.40 -11.63
N PHE A 338 9.14 20.60 -10.73
CA PHE A 338 7.78 20.06 -10.84
C PHE A 338 6.78 20.97 -10.14
N LEU A 339 5.53 20.89 -10.57
CA LEU A 339 4.43 21.61 -9.94
C LEU A 339 4.15 21.04 -8.56
N THR A 340 4.18 21.90 -7.54
CA THR A 340 3.76 21.56 -6.18
C THR A 340 2.48 22.33 -5.86
N LEU A 341 1.50 21.65 -5.26
CA LEU A 341 0.21 22.21 -4.90
C LEU A 341 -0.09 21.87 -3.44
N ILE A 342 0.00 22.88 -2.56
CA ILE A 342 -0.25 22.77 -1.12
C ILE A 342 -1.68 23.21 -0.85
N ASN A 343 -2.53 22.32 -0.35
CA ASN A 343 -3.92 22.61 -0.04
C ASN A 343 -4.02 23.44 1.24
N SER A 344 -4.70 24.58 1.19
CA SER A 344 -4.93 25.44 2.37
C SER A 344 -6.23 25.14 3.13
N GLY A 345 -6.95 24.06 2.79
CA GLY A 345 -8.13 23.59 3.52
C GLY A 345 -9.42 24.37 3.27
N ASP A 346 -9.36 25.49 2.55
CA ASP A 346 -10.46 26.45 2.32
C ASP A 346 -10.80 26.60 0.83
N SER A 347 -10.62 25.58 0.02
CA SER A 347 -10.79 25.58 -1.43
C SER A 347 -9.83 26.54 -2.15
N ARG A 348 -8.66 26.79 -1.56
CA ARG A 348 -7.50 27.42 -2.17
C ARG A 348 -6.29 26.50 -2.03
N ALA A 349 -5.27 26.76 -2.82
CA ALA A 349 -3.98 26.07 -2.72
C ALA A 349 -2.83 27.03 -3.08
N ILE A 350 -1.67 26.78 -2.50
CA ILE A 350 -0.43 27.42 -2.92
C ILE A 350 0.16 26.57 -4.05
N ALA A 351 0.21 27.13 -5.24
CA ALA A 351 0.85 26.52 -6.40
C ALA A 351 2.27 27.08 -6.56
N THR A 352 3.24 26.18 -6.77
CA THR A 352 4.64 26.55 -6.98
C THR A 352 5.21 25.80 -8.17
N TYR A 353 5.82 26.54 -9.09
CA TYR A 353 6.57 25.97 -10.23
C TYR A 353 7.83 26.81 -10.49
N GLY A 354 9.00 26.22 -10.40
CA GLY A 354 10.27 26.93 -10.44
C GLY A 354 10.34 27.98 -9.34
N GLN A 355 10.52 29.26 -9.70
CA GLN A 355 10.56 30.39 -8.76
C GLN A 355 9.19 31.06 -8.56
N PHE A 356 8.20 30.71 -9.37
CA PHE A 356 6.87 31.29 -9.30
C PHE A 356 5.99 30.59 -8.27
N SER A 357 5.30 31.37 -7.44
CA SER A 357 4.32 30.86 -6.49
C SER A 357 3.10 31.77 -6.40
N THR A 358 1.93 31.19 -6.24
CA THR A 358 0.66 31.91 -6.08
C THR A 358 -0.29 31.14 -5.17
N HIS A 359 -1.20 31.86 -4.49
CA HIS A 359 -2.21 31.27 -3.61
C HIS A 359 -3.60 31.69 -4.08
N ALA A 360 -4.36 30.75 -4.65
CA ALA A 360 -5.64 31.06 -5.27
C ALA A 360 -6.62 29.87 -5.29
N ARG A 361 -7.90 30.12 -5.57
CA ARG A 361 -8.93 29.08 -5.75
C ARG A 361 -8.66 28.22 -6.98
N TRP A 362 -8.26 28.81 -8.09
CA TRP A 362 -7.95 28.04 -9.29
C TRP A 362 -6.82 27.03 -9.09
N CYS A 363 -5.87 27.32 -8.20
CA CYS A 363 -4.82 26.36 -7.83
C CYS A 363 -5.40 25.11 -7.16
N TRP A 364 -6.42 25.28 -6.32
CA TRP A 364 -7.12 24.15 -5.72
C TRP A 364 -7.93 23.36 -6.77
N HIS A 365 -8.62 24.03 -7.68
CA HIS A 365 -9.32 23.33 -8.78
C HIS A 365 -8.35 22.54 -9.65
N LEU A 366 -7.18 23.10 -9.95
CA LEU A 366 -6.12 22.39 -10.67
C LEU A 366 -5.62 21.17 -9.88
N LYS A 367 -5.36 21.34 -8.57
CA LYS A 367 -4.98 20.22 -7.69
C LYS A 367 -6.05 19.13 -7.71
N ASN A 368 -7.30 19.50 -7.49
CA ASN A 368 -8.43 18.56 -7.49
C ASN A 368 -8.56 17.80 -8.82
N TRP A 369 -8.39 18.49 -9.94
CA TRP A 369 -8.44 17.86 -11.26
C TRP A 369 -7.28 16.85 -11.44
N ILE A 370 -6.05 17.23 -11.06
CA ILE A 370 -4.87 16.32 -11.15
C ILE A 370 -5.06 15.10 -10.27
N ASP A 371 -5.42 15.31 -8.99
CA ASP A 371 -5.55 14.25 -7.99
C ASP A 371 -6.71 13.30 -8.34
N SER A 372 -7.87 13.84 -8.74
CA SER A 372 -9.01 13.05 -9.16
C SER A 372 -8.67 12.20 -10.38
N ARG A 373 -8.04 12.80 -11.40
CA ARG A 373 -7.63 12.06 -12.60
C ARG A 373 -6.57 11.00 -12.31
N PHE A 374 -5.75 11.23 -11.28
CA PHE A 374 -4.77 10.22 -10.86
C PHE A 374 -5.46 9.04 -10.18
N ILE A 375 -6.30 9.28 -9.18
CA ILE A 375 -6.92 8.21 -8.41
C ILE A 375 -7.93 7.39 -9.23
N ASP A 376 -8.64 8.02 -10.16
CA ASP A 376 -9.57 7.35 -11.06
C ASP A 376 -8.93 6.18 -11.83
N LYS A 377 -7.64 6.28 -12.14
CA LYS A 377 -6.89 5.21 -12.83
C LYS A 377 -6.82 3.92 -12.02
N TYR A 378 -7.04 3.99 -10.72
CA TYR A 378 -6.90 2.88 -9.77
C TYR A 378 -8.23 2.49 -9.12
N GLN A 379 -9.29 3.26 -9.31
CA GLN A 379 -10.62 2.99 -8.76
C GLN A 379 -11.62 2.50 -9.82
N TYR A 380 -11.44 2.92 -11.08
CA TYR A 380 -12.32 2.46 -12.16
C TYR A 380 -11.77 1.17 -12.77
N TYR A 381 -12.42 0.06 -12.43
CA TYR A 381 -12.19 -1.23 -13.06
C TYR A 381 -13.29 -1.43 -14.11
N PRO A 382 -12.97 -1.62 -15.41
CA PRO A 382 -13.97 -2.04 -16.37
C PRO A 382 -14.54 -3.38 -15.92
N ASP A 383 -15.84 -3.51 -16.08
CA ASP A 383 -16.58 -4.73 -15.83
C ASP A 383 -15.91 -5.91 -16.56
N PRO A 384 -15.51 -6.99 -15.85
CA PRO A 384 -14.94 -8.17 -16.47
C PRO A 384 -15.81 -8.77 -17.57
N SER A 385 -17.15 -8.67 -17.44
CA SER A 385 -18.10 -9.13 -18.45
C SER A 385 -18.01 -8.36 -19.77
N LYS A 386 -17.63 -7.08 -19.73
CA LYS A 386 -17.42 -6.23 -20.92
C LYS A 386 -16.04 -6.41 -21.57
N MET A 387 -15.09 -7.07 -20.88
CA MET A 387 -13.75 -7.35 -21.42
C MET A 387 -13.71 -8.60 -22.30
N GLN A 388 -14.58 -9.56 -22.09
CA GLN A 388 -14.64 -10.79 -22.90
C GLN A 388 -14.96 -10.52 -24.38
N HIS A 389 -15.43 -9.32 -24.73
CA HIS A 389 -15.72 -8.96 -26.12
C HIS A 389 -14.55 -8.44 -26.95
N ARG A 390 -13.33 -8.26 -26.39
CA ARG A 390 -12.15 -7.79 -27.14
C ARG A 390 -11.14 -8.86 -27.53
N HIS A 391 -11.21 -10.05 -26.98
CA HIS A 391 -10.55 -11.21 -27.55
C HIS A 391 -11.51 -11.84 -28.55
N LYS A 392 -11.11 -11.87 -29.82
CA LYS A 392 -11.83 -12.51 -30.92
C LYS A 392 -12.42 -13.82 -30.42
N GLN A 393 -13.76 -13.93 -30.52
CA GLN A 393 -14.50 -15.14 -30.28
C GLN A 393 -13.85 -16.31 -31.02
N VAL A 394 -13.13 -17.15 -30.30
CA VAL A 394 -13.14 -18.55 -30.62
C VAL A 394 -14.46 -19.06 -30.08
N ARG A 395 -15.41 -19.25 -30.95
CA ARG A 395 -16.69 -19.89 -30.64
C ARG A 395 -16.38 -21.32 -30.20
N ASN A 396 -16.28 -21.57 -28.90
CA ASN A 396 -16.46 -22.89 -28.34
C ASN A 396 -17.89 -23.02 -27.84
N HIS A 397 -18.69 -23.73 -28.64
CA HIS A 397 -19.95 -24.24 -28.19
C HIS A 397 -19.75 -25.27 -27.09
N GLY A 398 -20.33 -25.05 -25.94
CA GLY A 398 -20.65 -26.06 -24.95
C GLY A 398 -19.62 -26.28 -23.85
N ASN A 399 -19.45 -25.30 -22.96
CA ASN A 399 -19.32 -25.56 -21.52
C ASN A 399 -19.51 -24.21 -20.80
N LYS A 400 -20.71 -23.96 -20.33
CA LYS A 400 -20.90 -22.95 -19.30
C LYS A 400 -20.11 -23.41 -18.07
N PRO A 401 -19.19 -22.60 -17.51
CA PRO A 401 -18.56 -22.99 -16.25
C PRO A 401 -19.65 -23.24 -15.22
N MET A 402 -19.55 -24.32 -14.50
CA MET A 402 -20.49 -24.67 -13.44
C MET A 402 -20.57 -23.49 -12.45
N PRO A 403 -21.76 -23.02 -12.07
CA PRO A 403 -21.93 -21.79 -11.30
C PRO A 403 -21.38 -21.88 -9.87
N CYS A 404 -21.20 -23.05 -9.33
CA CYS A 404 -20.52 -23.27 -8.04
C CYS A 404 -20.08 -24.72 -7.89
N GLY A 405 -18.99 -24.97 -7.16
CA GLY A 405 -18.50 -26.31 -6.78
C GLY A 405 -19.12 -26.86 -5.49
N GLY A 406 -20.22 -26.27 -4.99
CA GLY A 406 -20.88 -26.69 -3.75
C GLY A 406 -21.92 -27.80 -3.91
N CYS A 407 -22.71 -27.99 -2.86
CA CYS A 407 -23.68 -29.11 -2.74
C CYS A 407 -24.69 -29.23 -3.89
N GLY A 408 -25.00 -28.12 -4.60
CA GLY A 408 -25.92 -28.13 -5.76
C GLY A 408 -25.37 -28.75 -7.04
N CYS A 409 -24.07 -29.09 -7.07
CA CYS A 409 -23.43 -29.73 -8.23
C CYS A 409 -23.31 -31.25 -8.09
N LYS A 410 -23.77 -31.83 -6.97
CA LYS A 410 -23.76 -33.28 -6.77
C LYS A 410 -24.73 -33.96 -7.72
N VAL A 411 -24.30 -35.04 -8.32
CA VAL A 411 -25.14 -35.89 -9.16
C VAL A 411 -26.23 -36.49 -8.29
N SER A 412 -27.45 -36.69 -8.85
CA SER A 412 -28.51 -37.32 -8.09
C SER A 412 -28.09 -38.72 -7.60
N ALA A 413 -28.57 -39.13 -6.44
CA ALA A 413 -28.23 -40.44 -5.86
C ALA A 413 -28.51 -41.64 -6.81
N SER A 414 -29.55 -41.52 -7.64
CA SER A 414 -29.87 -42.57 -8.64
C SER A 414 -28.85 -42.67 -9.78
N VAL A 415 -28.34 -41.50 -10.26
CA VAL A 415 -27.30 -41.47 -11.31
C VAL A 415 -25.97 -41.98 -10.76
N LEU A 416 -25.64 -41.56 -9.51
CA LEU A 416 -24.45 -42.05 -8.82
C LEU A 416 -24.49 -43.54 -8.61
N ALA A 417 -25.62 -44.09 -8.13
CA ALA A 417 -25.81 -45.54 -7.93
C ALA A 417 -25.66 -46.31 -9.24
N ASP A 418 -26.22 -45.81 -10.37
CA ASP A 418 -26.07 -46.45 -11.68
C ASP A 418 -24.60 -46.45 -12.15
N CYS A 419 -23.87 -45.38 -11.94
CA CYS A 419 -22.45 -45.31 -12.25
C CYS A 419 -21.62 -46.25 -11.39
N LEU A 420 -21.88 -46.30 -10.08
CA LEU A 420 -21.15 -47.14 -9.13
C LEU A 420 -21.42 -48.64 -9.37
N SER A 421 -22.63 -49.02 -9.81
CA SER A 421 -22.98 -50.40 -10.16
C SER A 421 -22.13 -51.00 -11.30
N LYS A 422 -21.57 -50.12 -12.15
CA LYS A 422 -20.72 -50.48 -13.30
C LYS A 422 -19.25 -50.61 -12.95
N ILE A 423 -18.86 -50.22 -11.74
CA ILE A 423 -17.49 -50.29 -11.26
C ILE A 423 -17.29 -51.68 -10.63
N LYS A 424 -16.29 -52.45 -11.12
CA LYS A 424 -15.89 -53.70 -10.47
C LYS A 424 -15.25 -53.35 -9.11
N ASN A 425 -15.96 -53.70 -8.04
CA ASN A 425 -15.50 -53.44 -6.69
C ASN A 425 -14.43 -54.47 -6.29
N PRO A 426 -13.16 -54.09 -6.05
CA PRO A 426 -12.19 -55.02 -5.47
C PRO A 426 -12.62 -55.29 -4.02
N THR A 427 -12.97 -56.52 -3.71
CA THR A 427 -13.22 -56.97 -2.35
C THR A 427 -11.89 -57.14 -1.62
N ALA A 428 -11.63 -56.28 -0.66
CA ALA A 428 -10.51 -56.42 0.28
C ALA A 428 -11.08 -56.55 1.69
N GLU A 429 -10.63 -57.54 2.47
CA GLU A 429 -11.09 -57.75 3.86
C GLU A 429 -10.84 -56.55 4.77
N GLN A 430 -9.92 -55.67 4.39
CA GLN A 430 -9.62 -54.48 5.15
C GLN A 430 -10.61 -53.34 4.91
N VAL A 431 -11.44 -53.35 3.87
CA VAL A 431 -12.43 -52.31 3.60
C VAL A 431 -13.72 -52.61 4.36
N LEU A 432 -13.97 -51.85 5.41
CA LEU A 432 -15.15 -51.98 6.25
C LEU A 432 -16.35 -51.21 5.67
N LEU A 433 -16.08 -50.08 5.03
CA LEU A 433 -17.05 -49.28 4.31
C LEU A 433 -16.37 -48.74 3.04
N GLY A 434 -16.98 -48.98 1.89
CA GLY A 434 -16.43 -48.61 0.59
C GLY A 434 -17.48 -48.06 -0.37
N ILE A 435 -17.43 -48.47 -1.63
CA ILE A 435 -18.35 -48.01 -2.67
C ILE A 435 -19.77 -48.58 -2.50
N GLN A 436 -19.92 -49.72 -1.79
CA GLN A 436 -21.22 -50.38 -1.57
C GLN A 436 -21.39 -50.79 -0.10
N PRO A 437 -22.32 -50.13 0.66
CA PRO A 437 -23.10 -48.96 0.25
C PRO A 437 -22.22 -47.73 0.13
N PRO A 438 -22.52 -46.79 -0.80
CA PRO A 438 -21.75 -45.58 -0.97
C PRO A 438 -21.96 -44.65 0.21
N ASP A 439 -20.87 -44.05 0.69
CA ASP A 439 -20.87 -43.05 1.75
C ASP A 439 -19.87 -41.92 1.39
N ASP A 440 -19.89 -40.83 2.14
CA ASP A 440 -18.99 -39.70 1.97
C ASP A 440 -17.54 -39.98 2.43
N ALA A 441 -17.33 -41.15 3.11
CA ALA A 441 -16.03 -41.63 3.55
C ALA A 441 -15.88 -43.13 3.35
N ALA A 442 -14.67 -43.58 3.08
CA ALA A 442 -14.32 -45.00 3.16
C ALA A 442 -13.78 -45.32 4.56
N LEU A 443 -14.11 -46.51 5.07
CA LEU A 443 -13.56 -47.02 6.33
C LEU A 443 -12.65 -48.23 6.05
N VAL A 444 -11.38 -48.09 6.40
CA VAL A 444 -10.37 -49.14 6.15
C VAL A 444 -9.76 -49.58 7.47
N LYS A 445 -9.78 -50.92 7.71
CA LYS A 445 -9.19 -51.52 8.90
C LYS A 445 -7.68 -51.35 8.87
N TYR A 446 -7.12 -50.86 9.98
CA TYR A 446 -5.69 -50.68 10.15
C TYR A 446 -5.21 -51.45 11.39
N GLY A 447 -4.29 -52.41 11.21
CA GLY A 447 -3.82 -53.23 12.31
C GLY A 447 -4.88 -54.14 12.92
N SER A 448 -4.75 -54.49 14.22
CA SER A 448 -5.55 -55.48 14.91
C SER A 448 -6.83 -54.97 15.60
N GLY A 449 -7.20 -53.70 15.42
CA GLY A 449 -8.40 -53.18 16.09
C GLY A 449 -8.87 -51.77 15.65
N ASP A 450 -8.02 -51.04 14.96
CA ASP A 450 -8.33 -49.68 14.56
C ASP A 450 -8.81 -49.59 13.10
N ALA A 451 -9.59 -48.54 12.79
CA ALA A 451 -10.02 -48.25 11.43
C ALA A 451 -9.69 -46.80 11.09
N VAL A 452 -9.28 -46.56 9.87
CA VAL A 452 -9.03 -45.21 9.32
C VAL A 452 -10.20 -44.82 8.44
N ALA A 453 -10.83 -43.69 8.74
CA ALA A 453 -11.78 -43.07 7.85
C ALA A 453 -11.02 -42.21 6.83
N ALA A 454 -11.21 -42.47 5.55
CA ALA A 454 -10.61 -41.75 4.46
C ALA A 454 -11.70 -41.07 3.63
N THR A 455 -11.61 -39.76 3.48
CA THR A 455 -12.48 -38.97 2.60
C THR A 455 -11.65 -38.14 1.66
N THR A 456 -12.14 -37.94 0.46
CA THR A 456 -11.53 -37.03 -0.52
C THR A 456 -12.62 -36.13 -1.06
N ASP A 457 -12.30 -34.87 -1.16
CA ASP A 457 -13.17 -33.88 -1.79
C ASP A 457 -12.36 -33.05 -2.80
N PHE A 458 -13.06 -32.42 -3.72
CA PHE A 458 -12.45 -31.52 -4.67
C PHE A 458 -13.33 -30.29 -4.85
N PHE A 459 -12.69 -29.17 -5.07
CA PHE A 459 -13.39 -27.91 -5.33
C PHE A 459 -12.57 -27.06 -6.30
N THR A 460 -13.26 -26.16 -6.98
CA THR A 460 -12.59 -25.23 -7.87
C THR A 460 -11.78 -24.24 -7.03
N ALA A 461 -10.54 -23.98 -7.41
CA ALA A 461 -9.72 -22.97 -6.78
C ALA A 461 -10.43 -21.60 -6.78
N PHE A 462 -10.75 -21.09 -5.60
CA PHE A 462 -11.40 -19.79 -5.40
C PHE A 462 -10.40 -18.68 -5.09
N THR A 463 -9.13 -19.02 -4.98
CA THR A 463 -8.01 -18.08 -4.74
C THR A 463 -6.79 -18.55 -5.51
N GLU A 464 -6.00 -17.60 -6.03
CA GLU A 464 -4.72 -17.88 -6.67
C GLU A 464 -3.55 -18.00 -5.68
N ASP A 465 -3.83 -17.86 -4.39
CA ASP A 465 -2.85 -18.08 -3.32
C ASP A 465 -2.89 -19.55 -2.86
N PRO A 466 -1.95 -20.40 -3.29
CA PRO A 466 -1.97 -21.83 -2.97
C PRO A 466 -1.77 -22.11 -1.48
N TYR A 467 -1.09 -21.23 -0.76
CA TYR A 467 -0.93 -21.36 0.69
C TYR A 467 -2.25 -21.11 1.43
N LEU A 468 -2.98 -20.07 1.05
CA LEU A 468 -4.30 -19.79 1.63
C LEU A 468 -5.29 -20.88 1.26
N LEU A 469 -5.26 -21.35 0.00
CA LEU A 469 -6.09 -22.46 -0.46
C LEU A 469 -5.84 -23.70 0.40
N GLY A 470 -4.59 -24.12 0.58
CA GLY A 470 -4.22 -25.25 1.41
C GLY A 470 -4.66 -25.12 2.87
N ARG A 471 -4.50 -23.91 3.47
CA ARG A 471 -4.96 -23.67 4.86
C ARG A 471 -6.46 -23.76 5.05
N ILE A 472 -7.25 -23.39 4.03
CA ILE A 472 -8.73 -23.43 4.11
C ILE A 472 -9.22 -24.86 3.93
N THR A 473 -8.47 -25.67 3.15
CA THR A 473 -8.87 -27.03 2.79
C THR A 473 -8.32 -28.11 3.73
N ALA A 474 -7.30 -27.78 4.53
CA ALA A 474 -6.76 -28.69 5.56
C ALA A 474 -7.52 -28.56 6.88
#